data_ca509d3065cd350f1d0c00bdf200200f
#
_entry.id   ca509d3065cd350f1d0c00bdf200200f
#
_cell.length_a   1.000
_cell.length_b   1.000
_cell.length_c   1.000
_cell.angle_alpha   90.00
_cell.angle_beta   90.00
_cell.angle_gamma   90.00
#
_symmetry.space_group_name_H-M   'P 1'
#
loop_
_entity.id
_entity.type
_entity.pdbx_description
1 polymer ?
#
loop_
_entity_poly.entity_id
_entity_poly.type
_entity_poly.pdbx_seq_one_letter_code
_entity_poly.pdbx_strand_id
1 'polypeptide(L)'
;MSRRPGRMGRDSPRWKPQPIDTTTVRLPPPLQALIDRLAQNTHDVWARQRLCDGWTHGPTRDDVAKHHPGLVPYSALPESEKNYDRKTAIETLKVIIALGYAIERRSHGNG
;
A
#
# COMPACT_ATOMS: atom_id res chain seq x y z
N MET A 1 7.19 -1.13 -20.51
CA MET A 1 6.72 -1.39 -20.41
C MET A 1 6.02 -1.39 -20.49
N SER A 2 5.64 -1.23 -20.63
CA SER A 2 4.92 -1.38 -20.67
C SER A 2 4.13 -1.66 -20.77
N ARG A 3 3.64 -1.97 -20.80
CA ARG A 3 2.90 -2.39 -20.78
C ARG A 3 2.15 -2.52 -21.32
N ARG A 4 1.71 -2.74 -21.72
CA ARG A 4 1.01 -2.97 -22.21
C ARG A 4 0.12 -2.98 -22.61
N PRO A 5 -0.39 -2.99 -22.97
CA PRO A 5 -1.26 -3.03 -23.30
C PRO A 5 -2.06 -3.61 -23.63
N GLY A 6 -2.60 -3.66 -23.73
CA GLY A 6 -3.44 -4.17 -23.85
C GLY A 6 -3.73 -5.06 -24.46
N ARG A 7 -3.63 -5.37 -24.94
CA ARG A 7 -3.93 -6.18 -25.39
C ARG A 7 -4.08 -7.18 -25.06
N MET A 8 -4.33 -7.36 -24.43
CA MET A 8 -4.39 -8.31 -24.10
C MET A 8 -5.23 -8.94 -24.32
N GLY A 9 -5.26 -9.05 -24.45
CA GLY A 9 -6.19 -9.51 -24.86
C GLY A 9 -6.81 -10.64 -24.55
N ARG A 10 -7.79 -10.96 -24.94
CA ARG A 10 -8.43 -11.99 -24.59
C ARG A 10 -7.89 -13.22 -24.98
N ASP A 11 -7.04 -13.22 -25.89
CA ASP A 11 -6.48 -14.45 -26.28
C ASP A 11 -5.34 -14.86 -25.48
N SER A 12 -4.72 -14.00 -24.74
CA SER A 12 -3.59 -14.41 -23.97
C SER A 12 -4.07 -15.13 -22.73
N PRO A 13 -3.24 -15.98 -22.17
CA PRO A 13 -3.59 -16.63 -20.92
C PRO A 13 -3.93 -15.59 -19.89
N ARG A 14 -4.96 -15.82 -19.14
CA ARG A 14 -5.30 -14.92 -18.13
C ARG A 14 -4.28 -14.97 -17.06
N TRP A 15 -3.72 -13.83 -16.74
CA TRP A 15 -2.79 -13.74 -15.64
C TRP A 15 -3.56 -13.92 -14.34
N LYS A 16 -3.04 -14.75 -13.46
CA LYS A 16 -3.59 -14.91 -12.13
C LYS A 16 -2.55 -14.48 -11.13
N PRO A 17 -2.89 -13.60 -10.22
CA PRO A 17 -1.91 -13.18 -9.21
C PRO A 17 -1.56 -14.35 -8.30
N GLN A 18 -0.28 -14.44 -7.97
CA GLN A 18 0.20 -15.51 -7.11
C GLN A 18 1.02 -14.88 -5.99
N PRO A 19 0.37 -14.26 -5.03
CA PRO A 19 1.10 -13.65 -3.93
C PRO A 19 1.86 -14.72 -3.14
N ILE A 20 2.93 -14.30 -2.51
CA ILE A 20 3.67 -15.19 -1.65
C ILE A 20 2.73 -15.64 -0.52
N ASP A 21 2.76 -16.93 -0.21
CA ASP A 21 1.89 -17.47 0.80
C ASP A 21 2.38 -17.05 2.19
N THR A 22 1.59 -16.27 2.88
CA THR A 22 1.91 -15.79 4.21
C THR A 22 0.94 -16.33 5.25
N THR A 23 0.15 -17.34 4.91
CA THR A 23 -0.91 -17.82 5.79
C THR A 23 -0.40 -18.37 7.11
N THR A 24 0.83 -18.87 7.15
CA THR A 24 1.38 -19.40 8.39
C THR A 24 2.23 -18.38 9.14
N VAL A 25 2.40 -17.20 8.60
CA VAL A 25 3.23 -16.20 9.24
C VAL A 25 2.40 -15.39 10.24
N ARG A 26 2.91 -15.26 11.45
CA ARG A 26 2.26 -14.43 12.44
C ARG A 26 3.14 -13.25 12.75
N LEU A 27 2.56 -12.07 12.82
CA LEU A 27 3.30 -10.89 13.17
C LEU A 27 3.38 -10.79 14.69
N PRO A 28 4.58 -10.65 15.24
CA PRO A 28 4.70 -10.41 16.68
C PRO A 28 3.96 -9.13 17.07
N PRO A 29 3.42 -9.05 18.28
CA PRO A 29 2.67 -7.87 18.70
C PRO A 29 3.39 -6.54 18.52
N PRO A 30 4.70 -6.44 18.76
CA PRO A 30 5.36 -5.15 18.53
C PRO A 30 5.27 -4.66 17.09
N LEU A 31 5.22 -5.59 16.12
CA LEU A 31 5.11 -5.19 14.73
C LEU A 31 3.70 -4.75 14.40
N GLN A 32 2.71 -5.29 15.11
CA GLN A 32 1.34 -4.89 14.87
C GLN A 32 1.13 -3.42 15.22
N ALA A 33 1.90 -2.91 16.17
CA ALA A 33 1.79 -1.52 16.53
C ALA A 33 2.27 -0.57 15.43
N LEU A 34 2.99 -1.09 14.44
CA LEU A 34 3.48 -0.27 13.36
C LEU A 34 2.48 -0.18 12.20
N ILE A 35 1.46 -1.02 12.19
CA ILE A 35 0.62 -1.16 11.01
C ILE A 35 -0.04 0.15 10.60
N ASP A 36 -0.65 0.85 11.55
CA ASP A 36 -1.29 2.12 11.22
C ASP A 36 -0.28 3.17 10.78
N ARG A 37 0.89 3.18 11.39
CA ARG A 37 1.91 4.14 10.98
C ARG A 37 2.42 3.87 9.58
N LEU A 38 2.58 2.59 9.23
CA LEU A 38 3.00 2.22 7.89
C LEU A 38 1.90 2.55 6.88
N ALA A 39 0.65 2.30 7.25
CA ALA A 39 -0.48 2.61 6.37
C ALA A 39 -0.56 4.12 6.13
N GLN A 40 -0.40 4.91 7.17
CA GLN A 40 -0.41 6.35 7.03
C GLN A 40 0.73 6.82 6.15
N ASN A 41 1.93 6.27 6.36
CA ASN A 41 3.08 6.65 5.55
C ASN A 41 2.87 6.28 4.08
N THR A 42 2.29 5.11 3.82
CA THR A 42 2.00 4.70 2.45
C THR A 42 1.09 5.71 1.78
N HIS A 43 0.05 6.15 2.49
CA HIS A 43 -0.85 7.15 1.94
C HIS A 43 -0.12 8.48 1.68
N ASP A 44 0.72 8.91 2.62
CA ASP A 44 1.42 10.17 2.47
C ASP A 44 2.41 10.13 1.31
N VAL A 45 3.08 9.01 1.11
CA VAL A 45 4.00 8.86 -0.02
C VAL A 45 3.22 8.93 -1.34
N TRP A 46 2.09 8.22 -1.40
CA TRP A 46 1.24 8.26 -2.60
C TRP A 46 0.75 9.68 -2.87
N ALA A 47 0.26 10.34 -1.83
CA ALA A 47 -0.31 11.68 -1.98
C ALA A 47 0.75 12.69 -2.43
N ARG A 48 1.95 12.59 -1.85
CA ARG A 48 3.03 13.49 -2.23
C ARG A 48 3.39 13.32 -3.71
N GLN A 49 3.43 12.08 -4.18
CA GLN A 49 3.74 11.85 -5.58
C GLN A 49 2.65 12.43 -6.49
N ARG A 50 1.39 12.25 -6.10
CA ARG A 50 0.29 12.80 -6.88
C ARG A 50 0.35 14.31 -6.95
N LEU A 51 0.62 14.96 -5.81
CA LEU A 51 0.73 16.42 -5.80
C LEU A 51 1.89 16.89 -6.67
N CYS A 52 3.02 16.17 -6.64
CA CYS A 52 4.15 16.49 -7.49
C CYS A 52 3.78 16.37 -8.98
N ASP A 53 2.89 15.44 -9.31
CA ASP A 53 2.48 15.22 -10.68
C ASP A 53 1.34 16.16 -11.10
N GLY A 54 0.98 17.10 -10.27
CA GLY A 54 -0.01 18.11 -10.63
C GLY A 54 -1.44 17.80 -10.23
N TRP A 55 -1.65 16.71 -9.48
CA TRP A 55 -3.00 16.39 -9.05
C TRP A 55 -3.41 17.25 -7.88
N THR A 56 -4.70 17.51 -7.77
CA THR A 56 -5.25 18.24 -6.64
C THR A 56 -6.50 17.51 -6.17
N HIS A 57 -6.98 17.88 -5.00
CA HIS A 57 -8.18 17.26 -4.45
C HIS A 57 -9.40 17.65 -5.29
N GLY A 58 -10.28 16.72 -5.49
CA GLY A 58 -11.57 16.93 -6.12
C GLY A 58 -12.56 15.91 -5.60
N PRO A 59 -13.86 16.16 -5.77
CA PRO A 59 -14.89 15.28 -5.19
C PRO A 59 -14.94 13.90 -5.83
N THR A 60 -14.48 13.78 -7.08
CA THR A 60 -14.43 12.50 -7.75
C THR A 60 -13.14 12.42 -8.52
N ARG A 61 -12.71 11.24 -8.84
CA ARG A 61 -11.49 11.06 -9.63
C ARG A 61 -11.74 11.55 -11.05
N ASP A 62 -10.83 12.40 -11.55
CA ASP A 62 -10.91 12.90 -12.90
C ASP A 62 -9.48 12.93 -13.43
N ASP A 63 -9.16 12.01 -14.31
CA ASP A 63 -7.80 11.88 -14.80
C ASP A 63 -7.41 13.01 -15.74
N VAL A 64 -8.36 13.62 -16.40
CA VAL A 64 -8.05 14.74 -17.30
C VAL A 64 -7.76 15.99 -16.49
N ALA A 65 -8.60 16.30 -15.52
CA ALA A 65 -8.39 17.48 -14.67
C ALA A 65 -7.39 17.19 -13.55
N LYS A 66 -7.02 15.93 -13.35
CA LYS A 66 -6.13 15.48 -12.28
C LYS A 66 -6.69 15.81 -10.92
N HIS A 67 -7.94 15.36 -10.69
CA HIS A 67 -8.56 15.51 -9.39
C HIS A 67 -8.70 14.13 -8.75
N HIS A 68 -8.48 14.07 -7.47
CA HIS A 68 -8.63 12.80 -6.74
C HIS A 68 -9.19 13.05 -5.34
N PRO A 69 -10.24 12.33 -4.97
CA PRO A 69 -10.87 12.54 -3.65
C PRO A 69 -10.01 12.05 -2.50
N GLY A 70 -9.02 11.21 -2.77
CA GLY A 70 -8.12 10.69 -1.73
C GLY A 70 -7.01 11.64 -1.33
N LEU A 71 -6.89 12.81 -1.97
CA LEU A 71 -5.84 13.74 -1.59
C LEU A 71 -6.27 14.53 -0.36
N VAL A 72 -6.40 13.82 0.75
CA VAL A 72 -6.79 14.33 2.06
C VAL A 72 -5.89 13.65 3.08
N PRO A 73 -5.81 14.15 4.30
CA PRO A 73 -5.04 13.45 5.33
C PRO A 73 -5.55 12.02 5.53
N TYR A 74 -4.65 11.13 5.89
CA TYR A 74 -5.01 9.73 6.10
C TYR A 74 -6.22 9.60 7.03
N SER A 75 -6.27 10.41 8.10
CA SER A 75 -7.37 10.33 9.06
C SER A 75 -8.72 10.64 8.44
N ALA A 76 -8.75 11.34 7.33
CA ALA A 76 -10.00 11.70 6.67
C ALA A 76 -10.43 10.69 5.61
N LEU A 77 -9.63 9.67 5.37
CA LEU A 77 -10.00 8.65 4.38
C LEU A 77 -11.15 7.79 4.88
N PRO A 78 -11.97 7.27 3.97
CA PRO A 78 -12.95 6.26 4.36
C PRO A 78 -12.26 5.04 4.98
N GLU A 79 -12.96 4.36 5.86
CA GLU A 79 -12.38 3.21 6.54
C GLU A 79 -11.93 2.13 5.56
N SER A 80 -12.65 1.95 4.46
CA SER A 80 -12.26 0.96 3.47
C SER A 80 -10.90 1.26 2.85
N GLU A 81 -10.58 2.54 2.65
CA GLU A 81 -9.29 2.92 2.10
C GLU A 81 -8.19 2.73 3.14
N LYS A 82 -8.47 3.07 4.39
CA LYS A 82 -7.50 2.84 5.46
C LYS A 82 -7.22 1.35 5.62
N ASN A 83 -8.26 0.53 5.52
CA ASN A 83 -8.09 -0.91 5.67
C ASN A 83 -7.26 -1.50 4.54
N TYR A 84 -7.42 -0.99 3.33
CA TYR A 84 -6.61 -1.43 2.21
C TYR A 84 -5.13 -1.16 2.49
N ASP A 85 -4.83 0.05 2.97
CA ASP A 85 -3.45 0.42 3.27
C ASP A 85 -2.89 -0.41 4.44
N ARG A 86 -3.72 -0.69 5.45
CA ARG A 86 -3.30 -1.54 6.56
C ARG A 86 -3.01 -2.96 6.10
N LYS A 87 -3.88 -3.49 5.24
CA LYS A 87 -3.70 -4.85 4.75
C LYS A 87 -2.42 -4.96 3.94
N THR A 88 -2.13 -3.97 3.12
CA THR A 88 -0.90 -3.95 2.35
C THR A 88 0.32 -3.93 3.28
N ALA A 89 0.27 -3.14 4.35
CA ALA A 89 1.37 -3.09 5.31
C ALA A 89 1.55 -4.43 6.01
N ILE A 90 0.45 -5.05 6.43
CA ILE A 90 0.51 -6.35 7.08
C ILE A 90 1.15 -7.38 6.17
N GLU A 91 0.69 -7.44 4.92
CA GLU A 91 1.21 -8.44 3.99
C GLU A 91 2.69 -8.20 3.68
N THR A 92 3.10 -6.95 3.56
CA THR A 92 4.50 -6.65 3.32
C THR A 92 5.38 -7.16 4.48
N LEU A 93 4.97 -6.91 5.72
CA LEU A 93 5.72 -7.39 6.86
C LEU A 93 5.77 -8.91 6.89
N LYS A 94 4.65 -9.55 6.58
CA LYS A 94 4.61 -11.02 6.58
C LYS A 94 5.48 -11.60 5.49
N VAL A 95 5.53 -10.98 4.33
CA VAL A 95 6.36 -11.46 3.23
C VAL A 95 7.84 -11.38 3.60
N ILE A 96 8.25 -10.30 4.26
CA ILE A 96 9.64 -10.17 4.71
C ILE A 96 10.01 -11.37 5.58
N ILE A 97 9.13 -11.72 6.52
CA ILE A 97 9.38 -12.85 7.39
C ILE A 97 9.33 -14.16 6.62
N ALA A 98 8.37 -14.31 5.71
CA ALA A 98 8.24 -15.53 4.92
C ALA A 98 9.47 -15.78 4.07
N LEU A 99 10.16 -14.72 3.65
CA LEU A 99 11.37 -14.85 2.84
C LEU A 99 12.62 -15.07 3.68
N GLY A 100 12.47 -15.26 4.99
CA GLY A 100 13.59 -15.65 5.84
C GLY A 100 14.25 -14.54 6.61
N TYR A 101 13.66 -13.36 6.62
CA TYR A 101 14.24 -12.24 7.34
C TYR A 101 13.55 -12.07 8.69
N ALA A 102 14.25 -11.49 9.63
CA ALA A 102 13.68 -11.14 10.92
C ALA A 102 13.50 -9.63 10.96
N ILE A 103 12.46 -9.18 11.63
CA ILE A 103 12.22 -7.77 11.83
C ILE A 103 12.28 -7.54 13.32
N GLU A 104 13.23 -6.71 13.78
CA GLU A 104 13.39 -6.45 15.19
C GLU A 104 13.46 -4.97 15.44
N ARG A 105 12.88 -4.56 16.55
CA ARG A 105 13.00 -3.18 16.95
C ARG A 105 14.40 -2.96 17.49
N ARG A 106 15.04 -1.84 17.15
CA ARG A 106 16.29 -1.51 17.71
C ARG A 106 16.15 -1.29 19.15
N SER A 107 17.04 -1.92 19.89
CA SER A 107 17.01 -1.73 21.28
C SER A 107 17.86 -0.58 21.54
N HIS A 108 17.49 0.63 21.54
CA HIS A 108 18.31 1.64 21.66
C HIS A 108 17.76 2.61 22.43
N GLY A 109 18.35 2.90 23.32
CA GLY A 109 17.86 3.70 24.31
C GLY A 109 17.26 4.90 23.84
N ASN A 110 17.68 5.47 22.99
CA ASN A 110 17.12 6.61 22.69
C ASN A 110 16.46 6.36 21.55
N GLY A 111 16.41 5.35 21.27
CA GLY A 111 15.66 5.01 20.23
C GLY A 111 14.89 5.24 19.58
#